data_0cd763380796c5c07b3398ac85a9127d
#
_entry.id   0cd763380796c5c07b3398ac85a9127d
#
_cell.length_a   1.000
_cell.length_b   1.000
_cell.length_c   1.000
_cell.angle_alpha   90.00
_cell.angle_beta   90.00
_cell.angle_gamma   90.00
#
_symmetry.space_group_name_H-M   'P 1'
#
loop_
_entity.id
_entity.type
_entity.pdbx_description
1 polymer ?
#
loop_
_entity_poly.entity_id
_entity_poly.type
_entity_poly.pdbx_seq_one_letter_code
_entity_poly.pdbx_strand_id
1 'polypeptide(L)'
;MRILIAEDDFASRKFMMRFLSKYGECDVTVDGNEAVEAFKMALESGERYDLICMDIMMPVVDGFQALKQIREIERNNNIPEERSAKIIMTTALSEGKNVTKAFELGCTAYAGKPIDRDKFENELRKLDLIGSEE
;
A
#
# COMPACT_ATOMS: atom_id res chain seq x y z
N MET A 1 -8.56 -11.55 -0.66
CA MET A 1 -7.40 -10.63 -0.72
C MET A 1 -7.20 -10.00 0.66
N ARG A 2 -5.97 -9.89 1.10
CA ARG A 2 -5.63 -9.19 2.35
C ARG A 2 -4.99 -7.86 2.04
N ILE A 3 -5.47 -6.82 2.70
CA ILE A 3 -5.13 -5.44 2.41
C ILE A 3 -4.61 -4.75 3.68
N LEU A 4 -3.47 -4.06 3.55
CA LEU A 4 -2.94 -3.22 4.62
C LEU A 4 -3.10 -1.75 4.20
N ILE A 5 -3.67 -0.94 5.08
CA ILE A 5 -3.84 0.49 4.86
C ILE A 5 -3.00 1.22 5.89
N ALA A 6 -2.03 2.01 5.43
CA ALA A 6 -1.18 2.82 6.30
C ALA A 6 -1.49 4.29 6.04
N GLU A 7 -2.16 4.93 6.98
CA GLU A 7 -2.68 6.28 6.84
C GLU A 7 -2.89 6.91 8.20
N ASP A 8 -2.25 8.04 8.47
CA ASP A 8 -2.35 8.70 9.77
C ASP A 8 -3.58 9.63 9.89
N ASP A 9 -4.13 10.10 8.78
CA ASP A 9 -5.32 10.92 8.79
C ASP A 9 -6.58 10.07 9.00
N PHE A 10 -7.33 10.37 10.06
CA PHE A 10 -8.50 9.57 10.44
C PHE A 10 -9.54 9.47 9.32
N ALA A 11 -9.88 10.60 8.71
CA ALA A 11 -10.91 10.63 7.66
C ALA A 11 -10.48 9.83 6.43
N SER A 12 -9.22 9.99 6.00
CA SER A 12 -8.66 9.25 4.87
C SER A 12 -8.60 7.76 5.16
N ARG A 13 -8.17 7.39 6.37
CA ARG A 13 -8.10 5.99 6.80
C ARG A 13 -9.48 5.33 6.78
N LYS A 14 -10.47 6.02 7.33
CA LYS A 14 -11.84 5.51 7.37
C LYS A 14 -12.42 5.36 5.96
N PHE A 15 -12.17 6.33 5.08
CA PHE A 15 -12.59 6.25 3.69
C PHE A 15 -11.99 5.03 2.99
N MET A 16 -10.68 4.86 3.11
CA MET A 16 -9.98 3.73 2.46
C MET A 16 -10.46 2.39 3.00
N MET A 17 -10.67 2.30 4.32
CA MET A 17 -11.18 1.09 4.95
C MET A 17 -12.54 0.70 4.39
N ARG A 18 -13.47 1.65 4.32
CA ARG A 18 -14.81 1.42 3.77
C ARG A 18 -14.78 1.05 2.29
N PHE A 19 -13.96 1.78 1.54
CA PHE A 19 -13.84 1.58 0.11
C PHE A 19 -13.29 0.19 -0.21
N LEU A 20 -12.19 -0.19 0.44
CA LEU A 20 -11.47 -1.42 0.12
C LEU A 20 -12.05 -2.67 0.79
N SER A 21 -12.90 -2.53 1.81
CA SER A 21 -13.49 -3.66 2.52
C SER A 21 -14.31 -4.58 1.62
N LYS A 22 -14.86 -4.06 0.54
CA LYS A 22 -15.62 -4.88 -0.41
C LYS A 22 -14.73 -5.82 -1.23
N TYR A 23 -13.41 -5.57 -1.26
CA TYR A 23 -12.47 -6.38 -2.03
C TYR A 23 -11.69 -7.36 -1.19
N GLY A 24 -11.62 -7.15 0.11
CA GLY A 24 -10.87 -8.05 0.96
C GLY A 24 -10.84 -7.61 2.41
N GLU A 25 -10.13 -8.38 3.20
CA GLU A 25 -9.95 -8.10 4.62
C GLU A 25 -8.89 -7.01 4.78
N CYS A 26 -9.25 -5.96 5.51
CA CYS A 26 -8.38 -4.79 5.68
C CYS A 26 -7.88 -4.66 7.10
N ASP A 27 -6.57 -4.45 7.26
CA ASP A 27 -5.94 -4.01 8.49
C ASP A 27 -5.50 -2.57 8.32
N VAL A 28 -5.55 -1.78 9.38
CA VAL A 28 -5.16 -0.38 9.35
C VAL A 28 -4.01 -0.10 10.30
N THR A 29 -3.10 0.78 9.86
CA THR A 29 -2.00 1.28 10.68
C THR A 29 -1.93 2.79 10.51
N VAL A 30 -1.26 3.47 11.45
CA VAL A 30 -1.27 4.93 11.50
C VAL A 30 0.10 5.58 11.24
N ASP A 31 1.15 4.78 11.15
CA ASP A 31 2.48 5.27 10.78
C ASP A 31 3.27 4.18 10.06
N GLY A 32 4.43 4.57 9.53
CA GLY A 32 5.25 3.65 8.76
C GLY A 32 5.84 2.51 9.56
N ASN A 33 6.16 2.75 10.84
CA ASN A 33 6.69 1.70 11.69
C ASN A 33 5.65 0.61 11.94
N GLU A 34 4.41 1.01 12.24
CA GLU A 34 3.31 0.05 12.39
C GLU A 34 3.07 -0.75 11.12
N ALA A 35 3.18 -0.08 9.96
CA ALA A 35 2.99 -0.76 8.67
C ALA A 35 4.06 -1.83 8.45
N VAL A 36 5.32 -1.53 8.74
CA VAL A 36 6.42 -2.48 8.60
C VAL A 36 6.22 -3.66 9.57
N GLU A 37 5.87 -3.38 10.82
CA GLU A 37 5.62 -4.42 11.80
C GLU A 37 4.44 -5.32 11.41
N ALA A 38 3.35 -4.72 10.91
CA ALA A 38 2.20 -5.49 10.42
C ALA A 38 2.61 -6.40 9.26
N PHE A 39 3.44 -5.90 8.36
CA PHE A 39 3.93 -6.69 7.23
C PHE A 39 4.77 -7.89 7.71
N LYS A 40 5.67 -7.66 8.67
CA LYS A 40 6.49 -8.74 9.25
C LYS A 40 5.63 -9.81 9.90
N MET A 41 4.65 -9.39 10.72
CA MET A 41 3.76 -10.32 11.41
C MET A 41 2.94 -11.16 10.42
N ALA A 42 2.44 -10.53 9.38
CA ALA A 42 1.68 -11.22 8.34
C ALA A 42 2.56 -12.26 7.62
N LEU A 43 3.79 -11.90 7.33
CA LEU A 43 4.73 -12.79 6.68
C LEU A 43 5.04 -14.02 7.55
N GLU A 44 5.28 -13.80 8.85
CA GLU A 44 5.57 -14.86 9.81
C GLU A 44 4.39 -15.82 10.00
N SER A 45 3.16 -15.30 9.97
CA SER A 45 1.96 -16.10 10.15
C SER A 45 1.49 -16.80 8.88
N GLY A 46 2.12 -16.52 7.74
CA GLY A 46 1.70 -17.07 6.45
C GLY A 46 0.47 -16.38 5.85
N GLU A 47 0.03 -15.29 6.45
CA GLU A 47 -1.12 -14.52 6.00
C GLU A 47 -0.69 -13.19 5.36
N ARG A 48 0.06 -13.29 4.27
CA ARG A 48 0.68 -12.14 3.63
C ARG A 48 -0.34 -11.18 3.01
N TYR A 49 0.02 -9.90 2.99
CA TYR A 49 -0.78 -8.88 2.31
C TYR A 49 -0.59 -8.96 0.79
N ASP A 50 -1.70 -8.88 0.08
CA ASP A 50 -1.70 -8.79 -1.39
C ASP A 50 -1.56 -7.35 -1.84
N LEU A 51 -2.16 -6.43 -1.09
CA LEU A 51 -2.18 -5.01 -1.41
C LEU A 51 -1.83 -4.19 -0.17
N ILE A 52 -0.96 -3.21 -0.36
CA ILE A 52 -0.64 -2.21 0.67
C ILE A 52 -0.92 -0.84 0.08
N CYS A 53 -1.78 -0.07 0.75
CA CYS A 53 -2.02 1.33 0.41
C CYS A 53 -1.30 2.17 1.44
N MET A 54 -0.28 2.91 1.03
CA MET A 54 0.66 3.59 1.92
C MET A 54 0.69 5.09 1.65
N ASP A 55 0.32 5.89 2.65
CA ASP A 55 0.51 7.33 2.56
C ASP A 55 2.01 7.65 2.71
N ILE A 56 2.47 8.66 1.99
CA ILE A 56 3.87 9.11 2.09
C ILE A 56 4.09 9.88 3.39
N MET A 57 3.20 10.81 3.71
CA MET A 57 3.38 11.71 4.87
C MET A 57 2.79 11.09 6.13
N MET A 58 3.63 10.37 6.85
CA MET A 58 3.25 9.76 8.13
C MET A 58 4.31 10.04 9.18
N PRO A 59 3.93 10.09 10.48
CA PRO A 59 4.91 10.32 11.55
C PRO A 59 5.75 9.06 11.80
N VAL A 60 6.83 9.23 12.57
CA VAL A 60 7.77 8.21 13.00
C VAL A 60 8.60 7.68 11.83
N VAL A 61 8.01 6.88 10.98
CA VAL A 61 8.61 6.37 9.74
C VAL A 61 7.66 6.75 8.60
N ASP A 62 8.13 7.53 7.63
CA ASP A 62 7.28 7.95 6.52
C ASP A 62 7.07 6.81 5.51
N GLY A 63 6.19 7.06 4.53
CA GLY A 63 5.85 6.04 3.54
C GLY A 63 7.00 5.60 2.66
N PHE A 64 7.94 6.49 2.34
CA PHE A 64 9.12 6.12 1.56
C PHE A 64 10.01 5.16 2.33
N GLN A 65 10.25 5.45 3.60
CA GLN A 65 11.08 4.60 4.47
C GLN A 65 10.41 3.23 4.68
N ALA A 66 9.10 3.24 4.91
CA ALA A 66 8.35 1.99 5.09
C ALA A 66 8.38 1.13 3.82
N LEU A 67 8.19 1.74 2.67
CA LEU A 67 8.27 1.06 1.37
C LEU A 67 9.63 0.38 1.19
N LYS A 68 10.69 1.13 1.44
CA LYS A 68 12.06 0.61 1.34
C LYS A 68 12.26 -0.61 2.26
N GLN A 69 11.83 -0.48 3.51
CA GLN A 69 11.96 -1.56 4.49
C GLN A 69 11.16 -2.81 4.09
N ILE A 70 9.94 -2.62 3.61
CA ILE A 70 9.09 -3.74 3.18
C ILE A 70 9.74 -4.49 2.01
N ARG A 71 10.26 -3.76 1.03
CA ARG A 71 10.93 -4.38 -0.11
C ARG A 71 12.21 -5.12 0.30
N GLU A 72 12.97 -4.57 1.26
CA GLU A 72 14.13 -5.25 1.81
C GLU A 72 13.75 -6.55 2.53
N ILE A 73 12.65 -6.53 3.29
CA ILE A 73 12.15 -7.72 3.97
C ILE A 73 11.79 -8.80 2.95
N GLU A 74 11.12 -8.41 1.87
CA GLU A 74 10.77 -9.36 0.81
C GLU A 74 12.02 -9.99 0.21
N ARG A 75 13.03 -9.18 -0.12
CA ARG A 75 14.30 -9.70 -0.68
C ARG A 75 15.01 -10.62 0.29
N ASN A 76 15.06 -10.24 1.58
CA ASN A 76 15.73 -11.04 2.60
C ASN A 76 15.04 -12.39 2.85
N ASN A 77 13.77 -12.49 2.52
CA ASN A 77 12.99 -13.71 2.65
C ASN A 77 12.80 -14.44 1.32
N ASN A 78 13.54 -14.02 0.29
CA ASN A 78 13.54 -14.64 -1.05
C ASN A 78 12.15 -14.72 -1.67
N ILE A 79 11.33 -13.68 -1.45
CA ILE A 79 9.98 -13.61 -2.04
C ILE A 79 10.13 -13.16 -3.49
N PRO A 80 9.69 -13.98 -4.46
CA PRO A 80 9.81 -13.60 -5.87
C PRO A 80 8.90 -12.43 -6.21
N GLU A 81 9.24 -11.69 -7.24
CA GLU A 81 8.52 -10.49 -7.66
C GLU A 81 7.02 -10.76 -7.87
N GLU A 82 6.66 -11.88 -8.48
CA GLU A 82 5.27 -12.23 -8.74
C GLU A 82 4.46 -12.50 -7.48
N ARG A 83 5.13 -12.71 -6.35
CA ARG A 83 4.49 -12.90 -5.04
C ARG A 83 4.67 -11.71 -4.11
N SER A 84 5.38 -10.68 -4.56
CA SER A 84 5.57 -9.48 -3.75
C SER A 84 4.25 -8.74 -3.57
N ALA A 85 4.10 -8.03 -2.44
CA ALA A 85 2.91 -7.23 -2.21
C ALA A 85 2.82 -6.11 -3.25
N LYS A 86 1.63 -5.86 -3.74
CA LYS A 86 1.37 -4.69 -4.60
C LYS A 86 1.26 -3.49 -3.67
N ILE A 87 2.08 -2.48 -3.88
CA ILE A 87 2.11 -1.30 -3.01
C ILE A 87 1.72 -0.07 -3.82
N ILE A 88 0.60 0.54 -3.44
CA ILE A 88 0.13 1.79 -4.03
C ILE A 88 0.42 2.89 -3.04
N MET A 89 1.27 3.84 -3.43
CA MET A 89 1.55 5.01 -2.60
C MET A 89 0.43 6.03 -2.79
N THR A 90 -0.10 6.54 -1.70
CA THR A 90 -1.18 7.55 -1.72
C THR A 90 -0.69 8.81 -1.04
N THR A 91 -0.94 9.97 -1.65
CA THR A 91 -0.45 11.22 -1.09
C THR A 91 -1.14 12.43 -1.70
N ALA A 92 -1.19 13.52 -0.94
CA ALA A 92 -1.57 14.84 -1.46
C ALA A 92 -0.43 15.48 -2.27
N LEU A 93 0.79 14.91 -2.19
CA LEU A 93 1.96 15.43 -2.90
C LEU A 93 1.99 14.88 -4.32
N SER A 94 1.68 15.71 -5.29
CA SER A 94 1.63 15.32 -6.71
C SER A 94 2.85 15.76 -7.51
N GLU A 95 3.94 16.15 -6.83
CA GLU A 95 5.16 16.55 -7.52
C GLU A 95 5.84 15.36 -8.18
N GLY A 96 6.33 15.56 -9.41
CA GLY A 96 6.95 14.50 -10.20
C GLY A 96 8.09 13.77 -9.50
N LYS A 97 8.94 14.52 -8.75
CA LYS A 97 10.06 13.92 -8.02
C LYS A 97 9.62 12.93 -6.95
N ASN A 98 8.46 13.14 -6.32
CA ASN A 98 7.92 12.21 -5.33
C ASN A 98 7.42 10.93 -5.99
N VAL A 99 6.81 11.05 -7.16
CA VAL A 99 6.37 9.90 -7.94
C VAL A 99 7.59 9.09 -8.39
N THR A 100 8.60 9.75 -8.92
CA THR A 100 9.84 9.09 -9.36
C THR A 100 10.51 8.37 -8.21
N LYS A 101 10.64 9.03 -7.06
CA LYS A 101 11.25 8.43 -5.86
C LYS A 101 10.47 7.19 -5.41
N ALA A 102 9.14 7.25 -5.42
CA ALA A 102 8.30 6.11 -5.01
C ALA A 102 8.57 4.90 -5.90
N PHE A 103 8.63 5.09 -7.22
CA PHE A 103 8.90 3.99 -8.15
C PHE A 103 10.34 3.48 -8.03
N GLU A 104 11.30 4.36 -7.81
CA GLU A 104 12.69 3.96 -7.56
C GLU A 104 12.82 3.08 -6.32
N LEU A 105 12.02 3.33 -5.29
CA LEU A 105 12.02 2.54 -4.07
C LEU A 105 11.17 1.27 -4.17
N GLY A 106 10.46 1.09 -5.29
CA GLY A 106 9.79 -0.17 -5.58
C GLY A 106 8.28 -0.18 -5.37
N CYS A 107 7.59 0.97 -5.40
CA CYS A 107 6.14 0.95 -5.37
C CYS A 107 5.60 0.40 -6.69
N THR A 108 4.38 -0.14 -6.63
CA THR A 108 3.74 -0.73 -7.81
C THR A 108 2.92 0.30 -8.57
N ALA A 109 2.30 1.23 -7.85
CA ALA A 109 1.50 2.29 -8.43
C ALA A 109 1.45 3.49 -7.49
N TYR A 110 0.87 4.57 -7.95
CA TYR A 110 0.81 5.84 -7.22
C TYR A 110 -0.57 6.46 -7.44
N ALA A 111 -1.17 6.95 -6.38
CA ALA A 111 -2.47 7.61 -6.43
C ALA A 111 -2.44 8.92 -5.66
N GLY A 112 -2.93 9.99 -6.27
CA GLY A 112 -3.04 11.29 -5.61
C GLY A 112 -4.27 11.38 -4.72
N LYS A 113 -4.22 12.25 -3.72
CA LYS A 113 -5.38 12.57 -2.88
C LYS A 113 -6.01 13.88 -3.36
N PRO A 114 -7.33 14.01 -3.27
CA PRO A 114 -8.31 13.05 -2.77
C PRO A 114 -8.45 11.84 -3.69
N ILE A 115 -8.70 10.67 -3.10
CA ILE A 115 -8.79 9.43 -3.86
C ILE A 115 -10.06 9.45 -4.73
N ASP A 116 -9.87 9.24 -6.03
CA ASP A 116 -10.95 9.02 -6.98
C ASP A 116 -11.19 7.51 -7.06
N ARG A 117 -12.36 7.07 -6.61
CA ARG A 117 -12.66 5.64 -6.53
C ARG A 117 -12.54 4.93 -7.87
N ASP A 118 -13.06 5.55 -8.93
CA ASP A 118 -13.04 4.92 -10.25
C ASP A 118 -11.60 4.74 -10.77
N LYS A 119 -10.78 5.78 -10.60
CA LYS A 119 -9.36 5.71 -11.00
C LYS A 119 -8.61 4.68 -10.17
N PHE A 120 -8.89 4.63 -8.87
CA PHE A 120 -8.24 3.68 -7.97
C PHE A 120 -8.64 2.24 -8.33
N GLU A 121 -9.92 2.01 -8.61
CA GLU A 121 -10.39 0.69 -9.03
C GLU A 121 -9.75 0.27 -10.36
N ASN A 122 -9.56 1.21 -11.29
CA ASN A 122 -8.86 0.91 -12.53
C ASN A 122 -7.41 0.47 -12.28
N GLU A 123 -6.73 1.10 -11.32
CA GLU A 123 -5.38 0.67 -10.95
C GLU A 123 -5.40 -0.75 -10.36
N LEU A 124 -6.38 -1.06 -9.52
CA LEU A 124 -6.51 -2.40 -8.96
C LEU A 124 -6.73 -3.45 -10.06
N ARG A 125 -7.50 -3.12 -11.09
CA ARG A 125 -7.71 -4.01 -12.24
C ARG A 125 -6.43 -4.21 -13.04
N LYS A 126 -5.67 -3.15 -13.28
CA LYS A 126 -4.39 -3.23 -13.99
C LYS A 126 -3.39 -4.10 -13.25
N LEU A 127 -3.47 -4.15 -11.94
CA LEU A 127 -2.60 -4.96 -11.10
C LEU A 127 -3.13 -6.38 -10.89
N ASP A 128 -4.25 -6.71 -11.54
CA ASP A 128 -4.92 -8.02 -11.42
C ASP A 128 -5.35 -8.34 -9.98
N LEU A 129 -5.62 -7.32 -9.18
CA LEU A 129 -6.08 -7.50 -7.80
C LEU A 129 -7.60 -7.67 -7.73
N ILE A 130 -8.32 -7.11 -8.68
CA ILE A 130 -9.76 -7.28 -8.79
C ILE A 130 -10.12 -7.63 -10.24
N GLY A 131 -11.29 -8.21 -10.43
CA GLY A 131 -11.73 -8.62 -11.75
C GLY A 131 -12.11 -7.46 -12.66
N SER A 132 -12.21 -7.78 -13.95
CA SER A 132 -12.66 -6.82 -14.96
C SER A 132 -14.11 -6.41 -14.71
N GLU A 133 -14.41 -5.16 -15.01
CA GLU A 133 -15.78 -4.68 -15.01
C GLU A 133 -16.49 -5.19 -16.26
N GLU A 134 -17.70 -5.70 -16.09
CA GLU A 134 -18.52 -6.16 -17.20
C GLU A 134 -19.83 -5.39 -17.28
#